data_835456c258cc8bd8f8518618fdc46669
#
_entry.id   835456c258cc8bd8f8518618fdc46669
#
_cell.length_a   1.000
_cell.length_b   1.000
_cell.length_c   1.000
_cell.angle_alpha   90.00
_cell.angle_beta   90.00
_cell.angle_gamma   90.00
#
_symmetry.space_group_name_H-M   'P 1'
#
loop_
_entity.id
_entity.type
_entity.pdbx_description
1 polymer ?
#
loop_
_entity_poly.entity_id
_entity_poly.type
_entity_poly.pdbx_seq_one_letter_code
_entity_poly.pdbx_strand_id
1 'polypeptide(L)'
;AKESLFNVLNNRFDFDEIRVLDLFSGTGNISYEFASRGTVDLIAVDQNRNCTRFITATSEALDAGIHVVQADALQYVRRASTSFDLIFADPPYDWDHYEDLAKSIIDLGLLREGGEAILEHSDQTDLSHLPGFFAHRRYGHVNFSFFSRPQDLTEEDLSLIHISEPT
;
A
#
# COMPACT_ATOMS: atom_id res chain seq x y z
N ALA A 1 0.16 5.66 -14.07
CA ALA A 1 -0.42 4.69 -13.12
C ALA A 1 -0.59 5.29 -11.73
N LYS A 2 0.44 5.95 -11.22
CA LYS A 2 0.39 6.58 -9.89
C LYS A 2 -0.75 7.61 -9.79
N GLU A 3 -0.87 8.48 -10.79
CA GLU A 3 -1.93 9.49 -10.81
C GLU A 3 -3.32 8.85 -10.80
N SER A 4 -3.50 7.79 -11.59
CA SER A 4 -4.77 7.06 -11.64
C SER A 4 -5.10 6.41 -10.29
N LEU A 5 -4.10 5.84 -9.63
CA LEU A 5 -4.26 5.27 -8.29
C LEU A 5 -4.75 6.33 -7.30
N PHE A 6 -4.09 7.49 -7.26
CA PHE A 6 -4.46 8.55 -6.32
C PHE A 6 -5.83 9.13 -6.61
N ASN A 7 -6.27 9.16 -7.86
CA ASN A 7 -7.64 9.55 -8.21
C ASN A 7 -8.67 8.59 -7.61
N VAL A 8 -8.39 7.28 -7.63
CA VAL A 8 -9.24 6.27 -7.00
C VAL A 8 -9.29 6.48 -5.49
N LEU A 9 -8.11 6.64 -4.87
CA LEU A 9 -8.01 6.80 -3.41
C LEU A 9 -8.65 8.10 -2.93
N ASN A 10 -8.56 9.15 -3.71
CA ASN A 10 -9.14 10.45 -3.36
C ASN A 10 -10.67 10.40 -3.20
N ASN A 11 -11.33 9.44 -3.84
CA ASN A 11 -12.77 9.23 -3.69
C ASN A 11 -13.14 8.45 -2.43
N ARG A 12 -12.16 7.84 -1.77
CA ARG A 12 -12.40 6.95 -0.63
C ARG A 12 -11.85 7.48 0.69
N PHE A 13 -10.83 8.34 0.64
CA PHE A 13 -10.08 8.75 1.83
C PHE A 13 -9.85 10.26 1.85
N ASP A 14 -9.90 10.82 3.06
CA ASP A 14 -9.43 12.17 3.35
C ASP A 14 -7.95 12.07 3.74
N PHE A 15 -7.06 12.45 2.86
CA PHE A 15 -5.62 12.20 3.02
C PHE A 15 -5.00 12.86 4.25
N ASP A 16 -5.59 13.93 4.77
CA ASP A 16 -5.11 14.61 5.98
C ASP A 16 -5.53 13.91 7.28
N GLU A 17 -6.42 12.93 7.21
CA GLU A 17 -6.97 12.23 8.37
C GLU A 17 -6.50 10.78 8.51
N ILE A 18 -5.70 10.28 7.57
CA ILE A 18 -5.35 8.86 7.51
C ILE A 18 -3.90 8.61 7.90
N ARG A 19 -3.67 7.39 8.38
CA ARG A 19 -2.34 6.86 8.64
C ARG A 19 -1.93 5.95 7.49
N VAL A 20 -0.77 6.24 6.89
CA VAL A 20 -0.29 5.58 5.68
C VAL A 20 1.05 4.90 5.92
N LEU A 21 1.17 3.67 5.43
CA LEU A 21 2.41 2.89 5.42
C LEU A 21 2.82 2.66 3.96
N ASP A 22 4.02 3.11 3.60
CA ASP A 22 4.61 2.94 2.28
C ASP A 22 5.74 1.91 2.38
N LEU A 23 5.46 0.68 1.98
CA LEU A 23 6.43 -0.42 1.97
C LEU A 23 7.17 -0.47 0.64
N PHE A 24 8.45 -0.84 0.68
CA PHE A 24 9.34 -0.77 -0.49
C PHE A 24 9.36 0.64 -1.06
N SER A 25 9.55 1.60 -0.18
CA SER A 25 9.37 3.00 -0.52
C SER A 25 10.38 3.54 -1.54
N GLY A 26 11.51 2.85 -1.74
CA GLY A 26 12.55 3.28 -2.68
C GLY A 26 13.00 4.69 -2.38
N THR A 27 12.96 5.56 -3.38
CA THR A 27 13.32 6.97 -3.20
C THR A 27 12.17 7.85 -2.70
N GLY A 28 11.00 7.24 -2.41
CA GLY A 28 9.93 7.90 -1.68
C GLY A 28 8.83 8.54 -2.52
N ASN A 29 8.75 8.26 -3.82
CA ASN A 29 7.79 8.92 -4.72
C ASN A 29 6.34 8.83 -4.24
N ILE A 30 5.92 7.66 -3.75
CA ILE A 30 4.54 7.47 -3.23
C ILE A 30 4.37 8.27 -1.94
N SER A 31 5.35 8.21 -1.04
CA SER A 31 5.30 8.98 0.21
C SER A 31 5.20 10.48 -0.03
N TYR A 32 5.97 11.02 -0.97
CA TYR A 32 5.89 12.45 -1.30
C TYR A 32 4.54 12.83 -1.86
N GLU A 33 3.92 11.94 -2.65
CA GLU A 33 2.59 12.19 -3.19
C GLU A 33 1.55 12.28 -2.07
N PHE A 34 1.57 11.34 -1.12
CA PHE A 34 0.70 11.41 0.05
C PHE A 34 0.92 12.70 0.83
N ALA A 35 2.18 13.04 1.10
CA ALA A 35 2.52 14.25 1.83
C ALA A 35 2.02 15.51 1.10
N SER A 36 2.17 15.58 -0.22
CA SER A 36 1.71 16.71 -1.01
C SER A 36 0.20 16.86 -1.00
N ARG A 37 -0.52 15.77 -0.75
CA ARG A 37 -1.99 15.75 -0.66
C ARG A 37 -2.50 15.91 0.77
N GLY A 38 -1.61 16.16 1.72
CA GLY A 38 -1.98 16.52 3.09
C GLY A 38 -1.78 15.45 4.14
N THR A 39 -1.29 14.25 3.79
CA THR A 39 -1.05 13.20 4.78
C THR A 39 0.09 13.61 5.71
N VAL A 40 -0.19 13.60 7.01
CA VAL A 40 0.77 13.99 8.05
C VAL A 40 1.27 12.79 8.85
N ASP A 41 0.55 11.68 8.85
CA ASP A 41 0.89 10.45 9.56
C ASP A 41 1.34 9.39 8.55
N LEU A 42 2.61 9.42 8.20
CA LEU A 42 3.16 8.71 7.06
C LEU A 42 4.47 8.02 7.43
N ILE A 43 4.51 6.70 7.25
CA ILE A 43 5.68 5.88 7.52
C ILE A 43 6.17 5.28 6.20
N ALA A 44 7.45 5.50 5.88
CA ALA A 44 8.10 4.92 4.71
C ALA A 44 9.12 3.88 5.15
N VAL A 45 9.04 2.68 4.58
CA VAL A 45 9.91 1.55 4.93
C VAL A 45 10.65 1.09 3.68
N ASP A 46 11.98 0.98 3.80
CA ASP A 46 12.82 0.37 2.77
C ASP A 46 14.03 -0.26 3.44
N GLN A 47 14.51 -1.37 2.90
CA GLN A 47 15.68 -2.02 3.46
C GLN A 47 17.00 -1.36 3.02
N ASN A 48 16.99 -0.59 1.95
CA ASN A 48 18.18 0.04 1.39
C ASN A 48 18.50 1.35 2.15
N ARG A 49 19.69 1.40 2.75
CA ARG A 49 20.12 2.54 3.53
C ARG A 49 20.23 3.83 2.71
N ASN A 50 20.66 3.73 1.47
CA ASN A 50 20.77 4.92 0.61
C ASN A 50 19.39 5.49 0.31
N CYS A 51 18.39 4.62 0.11
CA CYS A 51 17.01 5.04 -0.08
C CYS A 51 16.46 5.75 1.16
N THR A 52 16.63 5.15 2.34
CA THR A 52 16.12 5.74 3.58
C THR A 52 16.79 7.06 3.92
N ARG A 53 18.09 7.18 3.67
CA ARG A 53 18.80 8.45 3.82
C ARG A 53 18.27 9.51 2.87
N PHE A 54 18.01 9.14 1.63
CA PHE A 54 17.47 10.05 0.62
C PHE A 54 16.09 10.55 1.03
N ILE A 55 15.22 9.66 1.46
CA ILE A 55 13.86 10.03 1.91
C ILE A 55 13.94 10.95 3.12
N THR A 56 14.80 10.64 4.09
CA THR A 56 14.95 11.47 5.29
C THR A 56 15.37 12.88 4.93
N ALA A 57 16.39 13.02 4.09
CA ALA A 57 16.89 14.33 3.66
C ALA A 57 15.83 15.10 2.84
N THR A 58 15.15 14.42 1.95
CA THR A 58 14.11 15.04 1.11
C THR A 58 12.90 15.45 1.95
N SER A 59 12.50 14.62 2.90
CA SER A 59 11.41 14.93 3.82
C SER A 59 11.71 16.17 4.66
N GLU A 60 12.93 16.30 5.16
CA GLU A 60 13.36 17.50 5.89
C GLU A 60 13.34 18.73 5.00
N ALA A 61 13.87 18.62 3.78
CA ALA A 61 13.91 19.74 2.83
C ALA A 61 12.51 20.21 2.42
N LEU A 62 11.56 19.29 2.32
CA LEU A 62 10.17 19.57 1.94
C LEU A 62 9.26 19.83 3.15
N ASP A 63 9.77 19.69 4.36
CA ASP A 63 8.97 19.72 5.59
C ASP A 63 7.77 18.75 5.53
N ALA A 64 8.02 17.55 5.00
CA ALA A 64 6.98 16.57 4.74
C ALA A 64 6.63 15.71 5.95
N GLY A 65 7.49 15.64 6.97
CA GLY A 65 7.21 14.92 8.20
C GLY A 65 7.13 13.40 8.05
N ILE A 66 7.80 12.81 7.07
CA ILE A 66 7.78 11.37 6.85
C ILE A 66 8.62 10.67 7.90
N HIS A 67 8.03 9.67 8.59
CA HIS A 67 8.77 8.80 9.48
C HIS A 67 9.40 7.67 8.66
N VAL A 68 10.74 7.64 8.61
CA VAL A 68 11.49 6.73 7.75
C VAL A 68 12.06 5.58 8.57
N VAL A 69 11.84 4.35 8.15
CA VAL A 69 12.33 3.14 8.83
C VAL A 69 13.13 2.30 7.84
N GLN A 70 14.36 1.95 8.23
CA GLN A 70 15.17 1.01 7.48
C GLN A 70 14.85 -0.40 7.98
N ALA A 71 14.12 -1.18 7.17
CA ALA A 71 13.74 -2.54 7.51
C ALA A 71 13.31 -3.32 6.28
N ASP A 72 13.37 -4.64 6.37
CA ASP A 72 12.69 -5.52 5.43
C ASP A 72 11.18 -5.38 5.61
N ALA A 73 10.44 -5.30 4.51
CA ALA A 73 8.99 -5.05 4.54
C ALA A 73 8.21 -6.13 5.30
N LEU A 74 8.51 -7.41 5.05
CA LEU A 74 7.83 -8.51 5.76
C LEU A 74 8.13 -8.49 7.25
N GLN A 75 9.40 -8.25 7.61
CA GLN A 75 9.77 -8.15 9.03
C GLN A 75 9.08 -6.98 9.71
N TYR A 76 8.99 -5.84 9.03
CA TYR A 76 8.29 -4.68 9.56
C TYR A 76 6.83 -5.01 9.84
N VAL A 77 6.14 -5.60 8.86
CA VAL A 77 4.72 -5.98 8.99
C VAL A 77 4.52 -6.95 10.14
N ARG A 78 5.39 -7.94 10.28
CA ARG A 78 5.29 -8.96 11.34
C ARG A 78 5.56 -8.42 12.73
N ARG A 79 6.25 -7.29 12.84
CA ARG A 79 6.59 -6.65 14.13
C ARG A 79 5.77 -5.41 14.42
N ALA A 80 4.97 -4.95 13.48
CA ALA A 80 4.18 -3.73 13.66
C ALA A 80 3.17 -3.92 14.78
N SER A 81 3.10 -2.93 15.68
CA SER A 81 2.18 -2.92 16.81
C SER A 81 1.01 -1.96 16.61
N THR A 82 0.86 -1.40 15.43
CA THR A 82 -0.17 -0.42 15.11
C THR A 82 -0.85 -0.79 13.79
N SER A 83 -2.00 -0.19 13.53
CA SER A 83 -2.75 -0.38 12.30
C SER A 83 -2.77 0.88 11.46
N PHE A 84 -3.15 0.72 10.19
CA PHE A 84 -3.08 1.77 9.18
C PHE A 84 -4.38 1.87 8.41
N ASP A 85 -4.68 3.06 7.90
CA ASP A 85 -5.79 3.27 6.97
C ASP A 85 -5.44 2.86 5.55
N LEU A 86 -4.18 3.11 5.15
CA LEU A 86 -3.67 2.68 3.86
C LEU A 86 -2.29 2.06 4.02
N ILE A 87 -2.11 0.92 3.36
CA ILE A 87 -0.80 0.28 3.21
C ILE A 87 -0.54 0.14 1.71
N PHE A 88 0.55 0.71 1.23
CA PHE A 88 0.97 0.57 -0.15
C PHE A 88 2.28 -0.22 -0.22
N ALA A 89 2.40 -1.12 -1.19
CA ALA A 89 3.62 -1.88 -1.40
C ALA A 89 3.92 -2.03 -2.89
N ASP A 90 5.16 -1.69 -3.27
CA ASP A 90 5.67 -1.88 -4.62
C ASP A 90 6.96 -2.68 -4.56
N PRO A 91 6.87 -4.01 -4.39
CA PRO A 91 8.05 -4.87 -4.27
C PRO A 91 8.88 -4.89 -5.55
N PRO A 92 10.15 -5.35 -5.46
CA PRO A 92 10.97 -5.55 -6.64
C PRO A 92 10.32 -6.50 -7.63
N TYR A 93 10.67 -6.34 -8.91
CA TYR A 93 10.09 -7.10 -10.03
C TYR A 93 10.09 -8.61 -9.83
N ASP A 94 11.14 -9.16 -9.24
CA ASP A 94 11.31 -10.61 -9.04
C ASP A 94 10.90 -11.12 -7.65
N TRP A 95 10.24 -10.26 -6.87
CA TRP A 95 9.79 -10.62 -5.52
C TRP A 95 8.65 -11.64 -5.57
N ASP A 96 8.75 -12.70 -4.77
CA ASP A 96 7.81 -13.82 -4.80
C ASP A 96 7.06 -14.05 -3.47
N HIS A 97 7.05 -13.04 -2.56
CA HIS A 97 6.42 -13.15 -1.25
C HIS A 97 5.12 -12.35 -1.12
N TYR A 98 4.43 -12.10 -2.23
CA TYR A 98 3.16 -11.34 -2.22
C TYR A 98 2.10 -11.99 -1.33
N GLU A 99 1.98 -13.32 -1.40
CA GLU A 99 1.00 -14.04 -0.60
C GLU A 99 1.29 -13.89 0.90
N ASP A 100 2.56 -14.05 1.30
CA ASP A 100 2.98 -13.88 2.68
C ASP A 100 2.68 -12.45 3.18
N LEU A 101 2.95 -11.45 2.35
CA LEU A 101 2.69 -10.06 2.71
C LEU A 101 1.20 -9.79 2.89
N ALA A 102 0.38 -10.18 1.92
CA ALA A 102 -1.07 -9.96 1.97
C ALA A 102 -1.68 -10.66 3.18
N LYS A 103 -1.33 -11.93 3.40
CA LYS A 103 -1.83 -12.70 4.54
C LYS A 103 -1.39 -12.09 5.87
N SER A 104 -0.14 -11.65 5.97
CA SER A 104 0.37 -11.05 7.21
C SER A 104 -0.36 -9.75 7.53
N ILE A 105 -0.61 -8.91 6.54
CA ILE A 105 -1.35 -7.66 6.74
C ILE A 105 -2.74 -7.95 7.31
N ILE A 106 -3.44 -8.92 6.75
CA ILE A 106 -4.80 -9.29 7.17
C ILE A 106 -4.79 -10.01 8.53
N ASP A 107 -3.97 -11.04 8.67
CA ASP A 107 -4.00 -11.93 9.85
C ASP A 107 -3.49 -11.22 11.10
N LEU A 108 -2.56 -10.30 10.95
CA LEU A 108 -2.00 -9.55 12.08
C LEU A 108 -2.77 -8.27 12.39
N GLY A 109 -3.85 -8.00 11.66
CA GLY A 109 -4.72 -6.86 11.95
C GLY A 109 -4.09 -5.50 11.67
N LEU A 110 -3.31 -5.38 10.60
CA LEU A 110 -2.64 -4.12 10.29
C LEU A 110 -3.55 -3.09 9.62
N LEU A 111 -4.73 -3.47 9.18
CA LEU A 111 -5.69 -2.52 8.60
C LEU A 111 -6.72 -2.10 9.64
N ARG A 112 -6.98 -0.81 9.71
CA ARG A 112 -8.09 -0.25 10.46
C ARG A 112 -9.40 -0.56 9.75
N GLU A 113 -10.53 -0.41 10.46
CA GLU A 113 -11.85 -0.49 9.84
C GLU A 113 -11.92 0.49 8.67
N GLY A 114 -12.35 -0.02 7.51
CA GLY A 114 -12.39 0.77 6.28
C GLY A 114 -11.04 0.98 5.59
N GLY A 115 -9.97 0.46 6.16
CA GLY A 115 -8.64 0.58 5.59
C GLY A 115 -8.41 -0.35 4.40
N GLU A 116 -7.45 0.01 3.55
CA GLU A 116 -7.10 -0.75 2.35
C GLU A 116 -5.60 -0.98 2.23
N ALA A 117 -5.23 -2.15 1.76
CA ALA A 117 -3.86 -2.43 1.32
C ALA A 117 -3.83 -2.52 -0.20
N ILE A 118 -2.83 -1.89 -0.81
CA ILE A 118 -2.67 -1.84 -2.26
C ILE A 118 -1.31 -2.42 -2.60
N LEU A 119 -1.31 -3.52 -3.34
CA LEU A 119 -0.08 -4.17 -3.79
C LEU A 119 0.08 -3.97 -5.29
N GLU A 120 1.19 -3.33 -5.66
CA GLU A 120 1.56 -3.16 -7.06
C GLU A 120 2.33 -4.40 -7.53
N HIS A 121 1.99 -4.91 -8.72
CA HIS A 121 2.60 -6.11 -9.26
C HIS A 121 2.55 -6.13 -10.78
N SER A 122 3.29 -7.08 -11.38
CA SER A 122 3.31 -7.27 -12.82
C SER A 122 2.08 -8.03 -13.32
N ASP A 123 1.94 -8.12 -14.65
CA ASP A 123 0.86 -8.88 -15.29
C ASP A 123 0.90 -10.38 -14.98
N GLN A 124 2.05 -10.89 -14.53
CA GLN A 124 2.24 -12.32 -14.26
C GLN A 124 1.82 -12.75 -12.87
N THR A 125 1.50 -11.79 -12.00
CA THR A 125 1.09 -12.07 -10.63
C THR A 125 -0.43 -11.94 -10.51
N ASP A 126 -1.07 -12.96 -9.94
CA ASP A 126 -2.51 -12.97 -9.66
C ASP A 126 -2.71 -13.15 -8.16
N LEU A 127 -3.30 -12.15 -7.51
CA LEU A 127 -3.54 -12.14 -6.07
C LEU A 127 -5.03 -12.29 -5.73
N SER A 128 -5.88 -12.53 -6.74
CA SER A 128 -7.34 -12.52 -6.58
C SER A 128 -7.88 -13.63 -5.69
N HIS A 129 -7.09 -14.66 -5.44
CA HIS A 129 -7.48 -15.79 -4.58
C HIS A 129 -7.19 -15.57 -3.10
N LEU A 130 -6.52 -14.46 -2.75
CA LEU A 130 -6.10 -14.22 -1.37
C LEU A 130 -7.20 -13.59 -0.52
N PRO A 131 -7.22 -13.90 0.80
CA PRO A 131 -8.21 -13.29 1.70
C PRO A 131 -8.13 -11.77 1.70
N GLY A 132 -9.29 -11.13 1.66
CA GLY A 132 -9.38 -9.67 1.69
C GLY A 132 -9.32 -9.01 0.33
N PHE A 133 -8.92 -9.73 -0.72
CA PHE A 133 -8.91 -9.17 -2.08
C PHE A 133 -10.33 -8.74 -2.48
N PHE A 134 -10.45 -7.51 -3.03
CA PHE A 134 -11.77 -7.04 -3.46
C PHE A 134 -11.77 -6.31 -4.79
N ALA A 135 -10.60 -5.90 -5.32
CA ALA A 135 -10.53 -5.20 -6.60
C ALA A 135 -9.14 -5.32 -7.22
N HIS A 136 -9.10 -5.21 -8.52
CA HIS A 136 -7.87 -5.17 -9.32
C HIS A 136 -8.02 -4.08 -10.37
N ARG A 137 -6.99 -3.27 -10.53
CA ARG A 137 -6.91 -2.26 -11.59
C ARG A 137 -5.59 -2.38 -12.32
N ARG A 138 -5.67 -2.22 -13.64
CA ARG A 138 -4.48 -2.28 -14.50
C ARG A 138 -4.37 -1.01 -15.32
N TYR A 139 -3.17 -0.44 -15.34
CA TYR A 139 -2.85 0.74 -16.14
C TYR A 139 -1.56 0.45 -16.91
N GLY A 140 -1.67 0.17 -18.22
CA GLY A 140 -0.54 -0.33 -18.99
C GLY A 140 -0.12 -1.71 -18.50
N HIS A 141 1.11 -1.84 -18.03
CA HIS A 141 1.62 -3.07 -17.42
C HIS A 141 1.70 -3.00 -15.90
N VAL A 142 1.18 -1.94 -15.31
CA VAL A 142 1.16 -1.75 -13.86
C VAL A 142 -0.18 -2.24 -13.32
N ASN A 143 -0.13 -3.16 -12.38
CA ASN A 143 -1.31 -3.72 -11.73
C ASN A 143 -1.36 -3.32 -10.27
N PHE A 144 -2.55 -2.97 -9.79
CA PHE A 144 -2.83 -2.75 -8.37
C PHE A 144 -3.89 -3.72 -7.92
N SER A 145 -3.58 -4.53 -6.91
CA SER A 145 -4.57 -5.37 -6.22
C SER A 145 -4.90 -4.75 -4.88
N PHE A 146 -6.20 -4.69 -4.57
CA PHE A 146 -6.74 -3.99 -3.40
C PHE A 146 -7.29 -5.00 -2.40
N PHE A 147 -6.94 -4.80 -1.13
CA PHE A 147 -7.36 -5.66 -0.04
C PHE A 147 -8.01 -4.83 1.07
N SER A 148 -9.06 -5.38 1.68
CA SER A 148 -9.68 -4.85 2.89
C SER A 148 -9.74 -5.96 3.94
N ARG A 149 -10.06 -5.59 5.19
CA ARG A 149 -10.37 -6.63 6.18
C ARG A 149 -11.58 -7.42 5.66
N PRO A 150 -11.53 -8.76 5.71
CA PRO A 150 -12.66 -9.57 5.22
C PRO A 150 -14.01 -9.17 5.84
N GLN A 151 -14.03 -8.80 7.13
CA GLN A 151 -15.26 -8.37 7.81
C GLN A 151 -15.81 -7.03 7.30
N ASP A 152 -15.02 -6.23 6.57
CA ASP A 152 -15.47 -4.97 5.97
C ASP A 152 -16.08 -5.17 4.58
N LEU A 153 -15.91 -6.35 3.98
CA LEU A 153 -16.43 -6.65 2.65
C LEU A 153 -17.87 -7.09 2.73
N THR A 154 -18.72 -6.49 1.88
CA THR A 154 -20.13 -6.84 1.75
C THR A 154 -20.31 -7.99 0.76
N GLU A 155 -21.51 -8.60 0.73
CA GLU A 155 -21.84 -9.59 -0.30
C GLU A 155 -21.76 -9.00 -1.70
N GLU A 156 -22.12 -7.73 -1.85
CA GLU A 156 -22.01 -7.01 -3.12
C GLU A 156 -20.53 -6.90 -3.55
N ASP A 157 -19.63 -6.52 -2.64
CA ASP A 157 -18.19 -6.47 -2.92
C ASP A 157 -17.68 -7.83 -3.39
N LEU A 158 -18.06 -8.91 -2.69
CA LEU A 158 -17.61 -10.25 -3.02
C LEU A 158 -18.17 -10.74 -4.35
N SER A 159 -19.40 -10.36 -4.71
CA SER A 159 -19.97 -10.74 -6.01
C SER A 159 -19.25 -10.05 -7.18
N LEU A 160 -18.74 -8.83 -6.98
CA LEU A 160 -18.01 -8.09 -8.00
C LEU A 160 -16.62 -8.68 -8.30
N ILE A 161 -16.05 -9.43 -7.37
CA ILE A 161 -14.75 -10.09 -7.57
C ILE A 161 -14.81 -11.11 -8.71
N HIS A 162 -15.96 -11.71 -8.95
CA HIS A 162 -16.16 -12.70 -10.01
C HIS A 162 -16.36 -12.08 -11.40
N ILE A 163 -16.47 -10.76 -11.48
CA ILE A 163 -16.60 -10.04 -12.75
C ILE A 163 -15.19 -9.66 -13.21
N SER A 164 -14.87 -10.02 -14.47
CA SER A 164 -13.58 -9.67 -15.04
C SER A 164 -13.41 -8.15 -15.07
N GLU A 165 -12.36 -7.64 -14.43
CA GLU A 165 -12.04 -6.22 -14.44
C GLU A 165 -11.50 -5.81 -15.81
N PRO A 166 -12.11 -4.84 -16.48
CA PRO A 166 -11.53 -4.28 -17.69
C PRO A 166 -10.29 -3.48 -17.35
N THR A 167 -9.33 -3.58 -18.16
CA THR A 167 -8.06 -2.88 -17.98
C THR A 167 -8.02 -1.54 -18.72
#